data_0a652e496493a6e1e33e5e85f586aae5
#
_entry.id   0a652e496493a6e1e33e5e85f586aae5
#
_cell.length_a   1.000
_cell.length_b   1.000
_cell.length_c   1.000
_cell.angle_alpha   90.00
_cell.angle_beta   90.00
_cell.angle_gamma   90.00
#
_symmetry.space_group_name_H-M   'P 1'
#
loop_
_entity.id
_entity.type
_entity.pdbx_description
1 polymer ?
#
loop_
_entity_poly.entity_id
_entity_poly.type
_entity_poly.pdbx_seq_one_letter_code
_entity_poly.pdbx_strand_id
1 'polypeptide(L)'
;MKNGVTEFSEESHLKGNRYFRVVHGKTDKSHCVGLHRHDFVEILWIRSGEGMLISGGKERYFNKHLLFISRPNEVHVIEPSRNSTIDFSYVAIAKDVLARFTRDVLSEEDEFFREKFGGMSLKLSSFETAYLDRAASELVWQNDSLMAIYRFLINLYWQIKNVFASALPGNMPEWLSDACQRIRNPENLALGLEKFREICGKDMSYINRAMRKYLNCTPTEYINGARLRYAKWLLATSSFSTGEISEICGFSDLPYFCRKFKEAFDSTPSAYRSEYSQIPIT
;
A
#
# COMPACT_ATOMS: atom_id res chain seq x y z
N MET A 1 29.12 -12.01 -25.83
CA MET A 1 27.88 -11.74 -25.08
C MET A 1 27.18 -10.59 -25.79
N LYS A 2 26.00 -10.83 -26.40
CA LYS A 2 25.25 -9.77 -27.11
C LYS A 2 24.67 -8.82 -26.06
N ASN A 3 25.21 -7.61 -25.97
CA ASN A 3 24.68 -6.51 -25.17
C ASN A 3 23.44 -5.92 -25.85
N GLY A 4 22.37 -6.70 -26.00
CA GLY A 4 21.12 -6.23 -26.59
C GLY A 4 20.05 -6.07 -25.51
N VAL A 5 19.42 -4.91 -25.46
CA VAL A 5 18.19 -4.70 -24.70
C VAL A 5 17.05 -5.39 -25.46
N THR A 6 16.33 -6.30 -24.80
CA THR A 6 15.15 -6.95 -25.37
C THR A 6 13.97 -5.99 -25.35
N GLU A 7 13.19 -5.92 -26.41
CA GLU A 7 12.01 -5.08 -26.51
C GLU A 7 10.73 -5.92 -26.49
N PHE A 8 9.76 -5.50 -25.66
CA PHE A 8 8.43 -6.08 -25.63
C PHE A 8 7.41 -5.01 -26.00
N SER A 9 6.46 -5.35 -26.86
CA SER A 9 5.38 -4.46 -27.24
C SER A 9 4.11 -4.72 -26.42
N GLU A 10 3.32 -3.69 -26.22
CA GLU A 10 1.99 -3.75 -25.59
C GLU A 10 1.12 -4.82 -26.28
N GLU A 11 1.07 -4.82 -27.62
CA GLU A 11 0.29 -5.77 -28.39
C GLU A 11 0.65 -7.23 -28.08
N SER A 12 1.95 -7.55 -28.07
CA SER A 12 2.41 -8.91 -27.78
C SER A 12 2.21 -9.31 -26.32
N HIS A 13 2.26 -8.35 -25.41
CA HIS A 13 2.22 -8.59 -23.97
C HIS A 13 0.82 -8.67 -23.41
N LEU A 14 -0.10 -7.81 -23.88
CA LEU A 14 -1.50 -7.83 -23.48
C LEU A 14 -2.29 -8.98 -24.11
N LYS A 15 -1.77 -9.62 -25.16
CA LYS A 15 -2.36 -10.81 -25.81
C LYS A 15 -3.85 -10.65 -26.15
N GLY A 16 -4.21 -9.51 -26.74
CA GLY A 16 -5.57 -9.19 -27.16
C GLY A 16 -6.45 -8.53 -26.07
N ASN A 17 -5.97 -8.40 -24.83
CA ASN A 17 -6.63 -7.55 -23.84
C ASN A 17 -6.42 -6.06 -24.22
N ARG A 18 -7.44 -5.25 -23.98
CA ARG A 18 -7.41 -3.84 -24.34
C ARG A 18 -6.78 -2.94 -23.28
N TYR A 19 -6.95 -3.28 -22.00
CA TYR A 19 -6.61 -2.39 -20.90
C TYR A 19 -5.48 -2.89 -20.02
N PHE A 20 -5.46 -4.19 -19.71
CA PHE A 20 -4.46 -4.75 -18.81
C PHE A 20 -4.32 -6.26 -18.97
N ARG A 21 -3.23 -6.78 -18.41
CA ARG A 21 -2.99 -8.22 -18.23
C ARG A 21 -2.33 -8.48 -16.89
N VAL A 22 -2.81 -9.48 -16.16
CA VAL A 22 -2.21 -9.97 -14.91
C VAL A 22 -1.34 -11.18 -15.21
N VAL A 23 -0.14 -11.22 -14.63
CA VAL A 23 0.79 -12.32 -14.76
C VAL A 23 1.33 -12.71 -13.39
N HIS A 24 1.41 -14.01 -13.13
CA HIS A 24 2.11 -14.59 -11.99
C HIS A 24 3.20 -15.51 -12.52
N GLY A 25 4.38 -15.48 -11.89
CA GLY A 25 5.49 -16.26 -12.35
C GLY A 25 6.55 -16.51 -11.30
N LYS A 26 7.44 -17.43 -11.66
CA LYS A 26 8.68 -17.69 -10.94
C LYS A 26 9.84 -17.61 -11.90
N THR A 27 10.96 -17.09 -11.46
CA THR A 27 12.18 -17.04 -12.25
C THR A 27 13.41 -17.27 -11.36
N ASP A 28 14.45 -17.81 -11.95
CA ASP A 28 15.76 -17.98 -11.36
C ASP A 28 16.82 -17.34 -12.28
N LYS A 29 18.08 -17.41 -11.89
CA LYS A 29 19.17 -16.77 -12.65
C LYS A 29 19.36 -17.34 -14.06
N SER A 30 18.94 -18.57 -14.32
CA SER A 30 19.04 -19.21 -15.64
C SER A 30 17.89 -18.88 -16.58
N HIS A 31 16.75 -18.47 -16.02
CA HIS A 31 15.50 -18.21 -16.77
C HIS A 31 15.05 -16.74 -16.67
N CYS A 32 15.81 -15.86 -16.02
CA CYS A 32 15.42 -14.45 -15.94
C CYS A 32 15.57 -13.75 -17.29
N VAL A 33 14.65 -12.83 -17.55
CA VAL A 33 14.75 -11.92 -18.69
C VAL A 33 15.88 -10.95 -18.39
N GLY A 34 16.82 -10.82 -19.32
CA GLY A 34 17.92 -9.85 -19.23
C GLY A 34 17.43 -8.39 -19.29
N LEU A 35 18.36 -7.45 -19.50
CA LEU A 35 17.99 -6.05 -19.70
C LEU A 35 16.93 -5.94 -20.81
N HIS A 36 15.81 -5.33 -20.49
CA HIS A 36 14.69 -5.16 -21.41
C HIS A 36 13.97 -3.84 -21.20
N ARG A 37 13.13 -3.49 -22.15
CA ARG A 37 12.17 -2.39 -22.09
C ARG A 37 10.87 -2.80 -22.75
N HIS A 38 9.81 -2.10 -22.42
CA HIS A 38 8.48 -2.28 -23.01
C HIS A 38 7.76 -0.93 -23.14
N ASP A 39 6.79 -0.83 -24.05
CA ASP A 39 6.05 0.40 -24.34
C ASP A 39 4.76 0.56 -23.52
N PHE A 40 4.54 -0.32 -22.54
CA PHE A 40 3.43 -0.29 -21.56
C PHE A 40 3.91 0.02 -20.15
N VAL A 41 2.99 0.26 -19.24
CA VAL A 41 3.29 0.39 -17.80
C VAL A 41 3.27 -0.98 -17.14
N GLU A 42 4.28 -1.31 -16.35
CA GLU A 42 4.32 -2.53 -15.57
C GLU A 42 4.34 -2.20 -14.08
N ILE A 43 3.42 -2.79 -13.33
CA ILE A 43 3.37 -2.74 -11.87
C ILE A 43 3.71 -4.14 -11.39
N LEU A 44 4.95 -4.32 -10.95
CA LEU A 44 5.51 -5.60 -10.54
C LEU A 44 5.75 -5.62 -9.04
N TRP A 45 5.43 -6.73 -8.38
CA TRP A 45 5.82 -6.96 -6.99
C TRP A 45 6.37 -8.36 -6.76
N ILE A 46 7.37 -8.41 -5.87
CA ILE A 46 8.05 -9.64 -5.47
C ILE A 46 7.39 -10.17 -4.20
N ARG A 47 6.95 -11.43 -4.22
CA ARG A 47 6.37 -12.13 -3.06
C ARG A 47 7.44 -12.78 -2.22
N SER A 48 8.38 -13.44 -2.86
CA SER A 48 9.50 -14.11 -2.20
C SER A 48 10.72 -14.16 -3.11
N GLY A 49 11.87 -14.48 -2.53
CA GLY A 49 13.15 -14.50 -3.21
C GLY A 49 13.93 -13.21 -3.02
N GLU A 50 15.17 -13.21 -3.46
CA GLU A 50 16.10 -12.09 -3.36
C GLU A 50 16.86 -11.88 -4.66
N GLY A 51 17.28 -10.66 -4.90
CA GLY A 51 17.97 -10.29 -6.13
C GLY A 51 18.32 -8.82 -6.22
N MET A 52 18.63 -8.41 -7.44
CA MET A 52 18.96 -7.03 -7.80
C MET A 52 17.95 -6.48 -8.81
N LEU A 53 17.37 -5.34 -8.51
CA LEU A 53 16.67 -4.51 -9.49
C LEU A 53 17.65 -3.49 -10.05
N ILE A 54 17.81 -3.46 -11.37
CA ILE A 54 18.57 -2.44 -12.09
C ILE A 54 17.58 -1.68 -12.96
N SER A 55 17.48 -0.37 -12.75
CA SER A 55 16.56 0.50 -13.49
C SER A 55 17.07 1.94 -13.50
N GLY A 56 17.02 2.60 -14.64
CA GLY A 56 17.49 3.99 -14.79
C GLY A 56 18.96 4.17 -14.38
N GLY A 57 19.81 3.16 -14.57
CA GLY A 57 21.23 3.17 -14.18
C GLY A 57 21.48 3.05 -12.67
N LYS A 58 20.45 2.75 -11.88
CA LYS A 58 20.56 2.52 -10.44
C LYS A 58 20.37 1.05 -10.11
N GLU A 59 21.16 0.56 -9.16
CA GLU A 59 21.07 -0.79 -8.63
C GLU A 59 20.42 -0.76 -7.25
N ARG A 60 19.47 -1.66 -7.02
CA ARG A 60 18.80 -1.84 -5.73
C ARG A 60 18.71 -3.32 -5.39
N TYR A 61 19.41 -3.74 -4.35
CA TYR A 61 19.21 -5.06 -3.78
C TYR A 61 17.87 -5.17 -3.08
N PHE A 62 17.18 -6.28 -3.25
CA PHE A 62 15.96 -6.60 -2.54
C PHE A 62 15.99 -8.02 -1.97
N ASN A 63 15.28 -8.19 -0.87
CA ASN A 63 14.99 -9.46 -0.25
C ASN A 63 13.48 -9.47 0.03
N LYS A 64 12.70 -10.14 -0.84
CA LYS A 64 11.21 -10.20 -0.86
C LYS A 64 10.50 -8.83 -0.77
N HIS A 65 9.22 -8.83 -1.07
CA HIS A 65 8.31 -7.70 -0.87
C HIS A 65 8.78 -6.37 -1.49
N LEU A 66 9.30 -6.42 -2.71
CA LEU A 66 9.59 -5.25 -3.52
C LEU A 66 8.38 -4.93 -4.41
N LEU A 67 7.96 -3.67 -4.45
CA LEU A 67 7.13 -3.11 -5.52
C LEU A 67 8.03 -2.34 -6.47
N PHE A 68 7.87 -2.57 -7.77
CA PHE A 68 8.50 -1.79 -8.82
C PHE A 68 7.43 -1.37 -9.84
N ILE A 69 7.45 -0.11 -10.23
CA ILE A 69 6.56 0.44 -11.26
C ILE A 69 7.45 1.02 -12.36
N SER A 70 7.47 0.37 -13.52
CA SER A 70 8.24 0.85 -14.66
C SER A 70 7.45 1.87 -15.49
N ARG A 71 8.18 2.80 -16.11
CA ARG A 71 7.64 3.67 -17.15
C ARG A 71 7.71 2.98 -18.52
N PRO A 72 6.84 3.35 -19.48
CA PRO A 72 7.04 2.98 -20.84
C PRO A 72 8.46 3.33 -21.32
N ASN A 73 9.11 2.41 -22.00
CA ASN A 73 10.48 2.50 -22.55
C ASN A 73 11.60 2.61 -21.51
N GLU A 74 11.32 2.44 -20.22
CA GLU A 74 12.35 2.38 -19.17
C GLU A 74 13.10 1.05 -19.26
N VAL A 75 14.44 1.13 -19.40
CA VAL A 75 15.29 -0.07 -19.45
C VAL A 75 15.52 -0.57 -18.01
N HIS A 76 15.16 -1.82 -17.78
CA HIS A 76 15.31 -2.44 -16.45
C HIS A 76 15.56 -3.95 -16.53
N VAL A 77 15.95 -4.52 -15.38
CA VAL A 77 16.07 -5.97 -15.18
C VAL A 77 15.89 -6.30 -13.71
N ILE A 78 15.30 -7.45 -13.44
CA ILE A 78 15.24 -8.07 -12.12
C ILE A 78 16.07 -9.35 -12.18
N GLU A 79 17.25 -9.30 -11.56
CA GLU A 79 18.18 -10.43 -11.52
C GLU A 79 18.04 -11.19 -10.21
N PRO A 80 17.66 -12.48 -10.21
CA PRO A 80 17.72 -13.32 -9.03
C PRO A 80 19.14 -13.49 -8.51
N SER A 81 19.34 -13.53 -7.20
CA SER A 81 20.59 -13.96 -6.58
C SER A 81 20.93 -15.41 -6.95
N ARG A 82 22.19 -15.80 -6.87
CA ARG A 82 22.74 -17.05 -7.44
C ARG A 82 21.94 -18.32 -7.09
N ASN A 83 21.39 -18.38 -5.88
CA ASN A 83 20.66 -19.54 -5.38
C ASN A 83 19.20 -19.19 -5.01
N SER A 84 18.66 -18.13 -5.58
CA SER A 84 17.31 -17.65 -5.29
C SER A 84 16.37 -17.86 -6.46
N THR A 85 15.16 -18.29 -6.15
CA THR A 85 14.02 -18.24 -7.06
C THR A 85 13.15 -17.09 -6.63
N ILE A 86 12.89 -16.15 -7.55
CA ILE A 86 11.98 -15.03 -7.34
C ILE A 86 10.58 -15.48 -7.71
N ASP A 87 9.66 -15.31 -6.77
CA ASP A 87 8.22 -15.44 -6.99
C ASP A 87 7.63 -14.04 -7.11
N PHE A 88 7.01 -13.73 -8.26
CA PHE A 88 6.54 -12.40 -8.58
C PHE A 88 5.15 -12.40 -9.21
N SER A 89 4.53 -11.23 -9.15
CA SER A 89 3.34 -10.92 -9.92
C SER A 89 3.50 -9.57 -10.56
N TYR A 90 2.86 -9.34 -11.71
CA TYR A 90 2.74 -8.01 -12.27
C TYR A 90 1.42 -7.80 -12.98
N VAL A 91 1.05 -6.53 -13.12
CA VAL A 91 -0.02 -6.05 -13.98
C VAL A 91 0.61 -5.20 -15.07
N ALA A 92 0.52 -5.69 -16.32
CA ALA A 92 0.83 -4.89 -17.50
C ALA A 92 -0.39 -4.04 -17.86
N ILE A 93 -0.21 -2.75 -18.05
CA ILE A 93 -1.28 -1.78 -18.29
C ILE A 93 -0.99 -1.03 -19.58
N ALA A 94 -1.98 -0.95 -20.46
CA ALA A 94 -1.89 -0.18 -21.69
C ALA A 94 -1.50 1.27 -21.38
N LYS A 95 -0.58 1.83 -22.16
CA LYS A 95 0.01 3.18 -21.92
C LYS A 95 -1.03 4.29 -21.84
N ASP A 96 -2.10 4.20 -22.62
CA ASP A 96 -3.18 5.18 -22.64
C ASP A 96 -4.08 5.11 -21.42
N VAL A 97 -4.20 3.95 -20.76
CA VAL A 97 -5.00 3.75 -19.53
C VAL A 97 -4.47 4.57 -18.38
N LEU A 98 -3.15 4.54 -18.14
CA LEU A 98 -2.56 5.33 -17.06
C LEU A 98 -2.69 6.83 -17.32
N ALA A 99 -2.49 7.27 -18.57
CA ALA A 99 -2.64 8.67 -18.95
C ALA A 99 -4.09 9.16 -18.75
N ARG A 100 -5.08 8.34 -19.11
CA ARG A 100 -6.51 8.63 -18.84
C ARG A 100 -6.79 8.66 -17.34
N PHE A 101 -6.33 7.66 -16.60
CA PHE A 101 -6.51 7.61 -15.15
C PHE A 101 -5.97 8.86 -14.46
N THR A 102 -4.76 9.28 -14.81
CA THR A 102 -4.14 10.49 -14.24
C THR A 102 -4.95 11.74 -14.55
N ARG A 103 -5.46 11.87 -15.78
CA ARG A 103 -6.26 13.02 -16.21
C ARG A 103 -7.66 13.02 -15.60
N ASP A 104 -8.33 11.86 -15.57
CA ASP A 104 -9.77 11.77 -15.31
C ASP A 104 -10.10 11.54 -13.83
N VAL A 105 -9.15 10.98 -13.07
CA VAL A 105 -9.37 10.55 -11.67
C VAL A 105 -8.52 11.33 -10.66
N LEU A 106 -7.29 11.71 -11.02
CA LEU A 106 -6.40 12.44 -10.11
C LEU A 106 -6.52 13.94 -10.37
N SER A 107 -6.66 14.72 -9.29
CA SER A 107 -6.66 16.18 -9.40
C SER A 107 -5.31 16.70 -9.93
N GLU A 108 -5.32 17.89 -10.52
CA GLU A 108 -4.09 18.55 -10.98
C GLU A 108 -3.07 18.77 -9.86
N GLU A 109 -3.52 18.81 -8.63
CA GLU A 109 -2.72 19.00 -7.42
C GLU A 109 -1.95 17.75 -6.96
N ASP A 110 -2.21 16.57 -7.51
CA ASP A 110 -1.48 15.35 -7.12
C ASP A 110 -0.16 15.18 -7.91
N GLU A 111 0.75 16.12 -7.65
CA GLU A 111 2.10 16.16 -8.20
C GLU A 111 2.91 14.88 -7.92
N PHE A 112 2.63 14.24 -6.78
CA PHE A 112 3.30 12.99 -6.39
C PHE A 112 3.06 11.86 -7.39
N PHE A 113 1.83 11.67 -7.83
CA PHE A 113 1.52 10.59 -8.77
C PHE A 113 2.07 10.88 -10.18
N ARG A 114 2.00 12.13 -10.62
CA ARG A 114 2.50 12.54 -11.93
C ARG A 114 4.01 12.37 -12.07
N GLU A 115 4.76 12.75 -11.05
CA GLU A 115 6.22 12.76 -11.12
C GLU A 115 6.86 11.45 -10.67
N LYS A 116 6.29 10.76 -9.67
CA LYS A 116 6.95 9.67 -8.97
C LYS A 116 6.37 8.29 -9.22
N PHE A 117 5.14 8.18 -9.71
CA PHE A 117 4.49 6.88 -9.84
C PHE A 117 5.23 5.93 -10.79
N GLY A 118 5.74 6.39 -11.92
CA GLY A 118 6.58 5.57 -12.79
C GLY A 118 8.06 5.70 -12.45
N GLY A 119 8.82 4.60 -12.58
CA GLY A 119 10.24 4.54 -12.26
C GLY A 119 10.52 4.46 -10.76
N MET A 120 9.51 4.11 -9.94
CA MET A 120 9.67 3.96 -8.50
C MET A 120 9.82 2.52 -8.07
N SER A 121 10.57 2.32 -6.98
CA SER A 121 10.60 1.05 -6.29
C SER A 121 10.46 1.26 -4.78
N LEU A 122 9.64 0.43 -4.15
CA LEU A 122 9.30 0.50 -2.73
C LEU A 122 9.45 -0.86 -2.08
N LYS A 123 9.91 -0.87 -0.84
CA LYS A 123 9.80 -2.06 0.00
C LYS A 123 8.37 -2.11 0.55
N LEU A 124 7.69 -3.22 0.33
CA LEU A 124 6.38 -3.51 0.89
C LEU A 124 6.52 -4.31 2.20
N SER A 125 5.47 -4.31 3.00
CA SER A 125 5.25 -5.31 4.04
C SER A 125 4.62 -6.57 3.46
N SER A 126 4.58 -7.65 4.24
CA SER A 126 3.85 -8.87 3.88
C SER A 126 2.35 -8.62 3.68
N PHE A 127 1.77 -7.71 4.45
CA PHE A 127 0.37 -7.31 4.35
C PHE A 127 0.08 -6.58 3.02
N GLU A 128 0.91 -5.62 2.64
CA GLU A 128 0.76 -4.88 1.38
C GLU A 128 0.93 -5.80 0.17
N THR A 129 1.87 -6.74 0.25
CA THR A 129 2.06 -7.75 -0.80
C THR A 129 0.83 -8.63 -0.95
N ALA A 130 0.27 -9.16 0.16
CA ALA A 130 -0.95 -9.95 0.15
C ALA A 130 -2.16 -9.15 -0.36
N TYR A 131 -2.22 -7.86 -0.04
CA TYR A 131 -3.26 -6.97 -0.56
C TYR A 131 -3.17 -6.81 -2.08
N LEU A 132 -1.96 -6.61 -2.64
CA LEU A 132 -1.76 -6.53 -4.09
C LEU A 132 -2.11 -7.84 -4.78
N ASP A 133 -1.74 -9.00 -4.20
CA ASP A 133 -2.10 -10.31 -4.72
C ASP A 133 -3.62 -10.48 -4.80
N ARG A 134 -4.34 -10.08 -3.75
CA ARG A 134 -5.81 -10.11 -3.74
C ARG A 134 -6.40 -9.17 -4.79
N ALA A 135 -5.95 -7.93 -4.85
CA ALA A 135 -6.45 -6.94 -5.80
C ALA A 135 -6.20 -7.36 -7.25
N ALA A 136 -5.03 -7.97 -7.54
CA ALA A 136 -4.73 -8.51 -8.85
C ALA A 136 -5.57 -9.75 -9.19
N SER A 137 -5.82 -10.63 -8.21
CA SER A 137 -6.71 -11.77 -8.39
C SER A 137 -8.13 -11.32 -8.74
N GLU A 138 -8.63 -10.24 -8.12
CA GLU A 138 -9.91 -9.65 -8.47
C GLU A 138 -9.97 -9.13 -9.91
N LEU A 139 -8.85 -8.58 -10.44
CA LEU A 139 -8.77 -8.16 -11.84
C LEU A 139 -8.97 -9.32 -12.83
N VAL A 140 -8.45 -10.51 -12.52
CA VAL A 140 -8.59 -11.69 -13.40
C VAL A 140 -10.05 -12.06 -13.61
N TRP A 141 -10.89 -11.87 -12.61
CA TRP A 141 -12.33 -12.18 -12.68
C TRP A 141 -13.17 -11.10 -13.37
N GLN A 142 -12.62 -9.90 -13.60
CA GLN A 142 -13.38 -8.72 -14.06
C GLN A 142 -13.32 -8.50 -15.59
N ASN A 143 -12.80 -9.46 -16.37
CA ASN A 143 -12.74 -9.41 -17.84
C ASN A 143 -12.34 -8.05 -18.40
N ASP A 144 -11.05 -7.77 -18.55
CA ASP A 144 -10.48 -6.60 -19.25
C ASP A 144 -11.34 -5.31 -19.22
N SER A 145 -11.79 -4.95 -18.02
CA SER A 145 -12.67 -3.81 -17.76
C SER A 145 -11.87 -2.56 -17.40
N LEU A 146 -12.13 -1.42 -18.07
CA LEU A 146 -11.52 -0.14 -17.72
C LEU A 146 -11.83 0.26 -16.27
N MET A 147 -13.03 0.00 -15.79
CA MET A 147 -13.43 0.30 -14.42
C MET A 147 -12.68 -0.58 -13.40
N ALA A 148 -12.42 -1.83 -13.75
CA ALA A 148 -11.68 -2.75 -12.88
C ALA A 148 -10.22 -2.27 -12.71
N ILE A 149 -9.54 -1.90 -13.79
CA ILE A 149 -8.17 -1.40 -13.69
C ILE A 149 -8.12 -0.03 -13.00
N TYR A 150 -9.10 0.84 -13.17
CA TYR A 150 -9.18 2.10 -12.43
C TYR A 150 -9.33 1.85 -10.92
N ARG A 151 -10.18 0.92 -10.50
CA ARG A 151 -10.31 0.52 -9.10
C ARG A 151 -8.96 0.00 -8.54
N PHE A 152 -8.26 -0.84 -9.30
CA PHE A 152 -6.93 -1.32 -8.91
C PHE A 152 -5.94 -0.17 -8.75
N LEU A 153 -5.89 0.77 -9.69
CA LEU A 153 -5.00 1.93 -9.65
C LEU A 153 -5.33 2.89 -8.49
N ILE A 154 -6.61 3.12 -8.18
CA ILE A 154 -7.04 3.92 -7.02
C ILE A 154 -6.54 3.26 -5.73
N ASN A 155 -6.75 1.95 -5.59
CA ASN A 155 -6.31 1.21 -4.41
C ASN A 155 -4.79 1.23 -4.27
N LEU A 156 -4.05 1.00 -5.35
CA LEU A 156 -2.59 1.08 -5.37
C LEU A 156 -2.10 2.49 -5.00
N TYR A 157 -2.72 3.52 -5.57
CA TYR A 157 -2.41 4.92 -5.25
C TYR A 157 -2.53 5.20 -3.75
N TRP A 158 -3.64 4.81 -3.12
CA TRP A 158 -3.84 5.00 -1.68
C TRP A 158 -2.85 4.20 -0.85
N GLN A 159 -2.51 2.99 -1.26
CA GLN A 159 -1.47 2.20 -0.59
C GLN A 159 -0.11 2.89 -0.65
N ILE A 160 0.31 3.31 -1.84
CA ILE A 160 1.59 4.01 -2.03
C ILE A 160 1.60 5.33 -1.24
N LYS A 161 0.54 6.14 -1.34
CA LYS A 161 0.41 7.41 -0.62
C LYS A 161 0.48 7.21 0.89
N ASN A 162 -0.16 6.16 1.41
CA ASN A 162 -0.08 5.82 2.83
C ASN A 162 1.32 5.36 3.26
N VAL A 163 2.04 4.61 2.43
CA VAL A 163 3.44 4.25 2.68
C VAL A 163 4.32 5.50 2.75
N PHE A 164 4.11 6.46 1.86
CA PHE A 164 4.87 7.73 1.88
C PHE A 164 4.40 8.69 2.98
N ALA A 165 3.10 8.81 3.22
CA ALA A 165 2.55 9.70 4.26
C ALA A 165 2.79 9.17 5.68
N SER A 166 2.84 7.86 5.82
CA SER A 166 3.26 7.21 7.05
C SER A 166 4.76 7.00 7.08
N ALA A 167 5.59 7.93 6.55
CA ALA A 167 7.05 7.77 6.50
C ALA A 167 7.58 7.12 7.79
N LEU A 168 7.30 5.81 7.89
CA LEU A 168 7.89 4.96 8.89
C LEU A 168 9.39 5.00 8.58
N PRO A 169 10.25 5.30 9.55
CA PRO A 169 11.68 5.42 9.31
C PRO A 169 12.15 4.23 8.46
N GLY A 170 12.82 4.48 7.36
CA GLY A 170 13.21 3.42 6.39
C GLY A 170 14.09 2.30 6.97
N ASN A 171 14.45 2.41 8.25
CA ASN A 171 15.16 1.43 9.04
C ASN A 171 14.28 0.71 10.08
N MET A 172 12.95 0.91 10.06
CA MET A 172 12.04 0.25 11.00
C MET A 172 11.99 -1.27 10.71
N PRO A 173 12.04 -2.12 11.74
CA PRO A 173 11.92 -3.57 11.55
C PRO A 173 10.60 -3.95 10.86
N GLU A 174 10.66 -4.91 9.93
CA GLU A 174 9.50 -5.36 9.13
C GLU A 174 8.32 -5.80 10.01
N TRP A 175 8.58 -6.56 11.10
CA TRP A 175 7.54 -7.01 12.02
C TRP A 175 6.77 -5.83 12.65
N LEU A 176 7.45 -4.70 12.92
CA LEU A 176 6.82 -3.53 13.51
C LEU A 176 6.01 -2.75 12.47
N SER A 177 6.53 -2.64 11.26
CA SER A 177 5.83 -2.04 10.13
C SER A 177 4.53 -2.80 9.84
N ASP A 178 4.61 -4.13 9.72
CA ASP A 178 3.46 -5.01 9.51
C ASP A 178 2.42 -4.87 10.65
N ALA A 179 2.87 -4.88 11.90
CA ALA A 179 1.99 -4.72 13.04
C ALA A 179 1.29 -3.36 13.06
N CYS A 180 2.00 -2.29 12.74
CA CYS A 180 1.44 -0.93 12.65
C CYS A 180 0.38 -0.80 11.55
N GLN A 181 0.50 -1.56 10.47
CA GLN A 181 -0.50 -1.58 9.41
C GLN A 181 -1.71 -2.43 9.79
N ARG A 182 -1.48 -3.65 10.24
CA ARG A 182 -2.56 -4.59 10.58
C ARG A 182 -3.43 -4.11 11.73
N ILE A 183 -2.87 -3.38 12.69
CA ILE A 183 -3.66 -2.83 13.81
C ILE A 183 -4.65 -1.76 13.35
N ARG A 184 -4.44 -1.12 12.20
CA ARG A 184 -5.36 -0.09 11.66
C ARG A 184 -6.68 -0.65 11.11
N ASN A 185 -6.77 -1.97 10.91
CA ASN A 185 -8.05 -2.59 10.60
C ASN A 185 -9.03 -2.34 11.76
N PRO A 186 -10.27 -1.88 11.51
CA PRO A 186 -11.25 -1.57 12.55
C PRO A 186 -11.44 -2.68 13.59
N GLU A 187 -11.53 -3.93 13.15
CA GLU A 187 -11.67 -5.09 14.05
C GLU A 187 -10.48 -5.23 15.01
N ASN A 188 -9.26 -5.02 14.52
CA ASN A 188 -8.06 -5.09 15.34
C ASN A 188 -7.94 -3.86 16.27
N LEU A 189 -8.36 -2.68 15.80
CA LEU A 189 -8.38 -1.46 16.62
C LEU A 189 -9.25 -1.60 17.85
N ALA A 190 -10.43 -2.22 17.71
CA ALA A 190 -11.32 -2.47 18.82
C ALA A 190 -10.66 -3.33 19.91
N LEU A 191 -9.90 -4.36 19.50
CA LEU A 191 -9.17 -5.24 20.41
C LEU A 191 -7.93 -4.60 21.06
N GLY A 192 -7.39 -3.55 20.45
CA GLY A 192 -6.37 -2.68 21.05
C GLY A 192 -5.01 -3.32 21.29
N LEU A 193 -4.46 -3.07 22.50
CA LEU A 193 -3.08 -3.39 22.84
C LEU A 193 -2.79 -4.90 22.83
N GLU A 194 -3.72 -5.72 23.27
CA GLU A 194 -3.56 -7.18 23.27
C GLU A 194 -3.42 -7.70 21.83
N LYS A 195 -4.26 -7.22 20.93
CA LYS A 195 -4.17 -7.59 19.52
C LYS A 195 -2.88 -7.10 18.88
N PHE A 196 -2.44 -5.90 19.23
CA PHE A 196 -1.16 -5.38 18.75
C PHE A 196 0.02 -6.25 19.19
N ARG A 197 0.03 -6.68 20.45
CA ARG A 197 1.05 -7.61 21.00
C ARG A 197 1.03 -8.96 20.26
N GLU A 198 -0.16 -9.51 20.04
CA GLU A 198 -0.35 -10.76 19.27
C GLU A 198 0.24 -10.63 17.85
N ILE A 199 -0.11 -9.56 17.14
CA ILE A 199 0.39 -9.30 15.77
C ILE A 199 1.91 -9.14 15.77
N CYS A 200 2.48 -8.43 16.76
CA CYS A 200 3.94 -8.26 16.87
C CYS A 200 4.69 -9.55 17.14
N GLY A 201 4.06 -10.52 17.85
CA GLY A 201 4.72 -11.76 18.29
C GLY A 201 5.95 -11.53 19.17
N LYS A 202 5.95 -10.43 19.97
CA LYS A 202 7.07 -9.99 20.81
C LYS A 202 6.56 -9.62 22.21
N ASP A 203 7.48 -9.56 23.18
CA ASP A 203 7.15 -9.05 24.50
C ASP A 203 6.93 -7.52 24.47
N MET A 204 6.10 -7.04 25.42
CA MET A 204 5.72 -5.62 25.49
C MET A 204 6.89 -4.68 25.74
N SER A 205 7.92 -5.12 26.45
CA SER A 205 9.10 -4.28 26.72
C SER A 205 9.89 -4.04 25.46
N TYR A 206 10.00 -5.08 24.62
CA TYR A 206 10.66 -4.98 23.32
C TYR A 206 9.84 -4.12 22.34
N ILE A 207 8.51 -4.32 22.28
CA ILE A 207 7.60 -3.51 21.46
C ILE A 207 7.69 -2.03 21.87
N ASN A 208 7.63 -1.71 23.16
CA ASN A 208 7.73 -0.33 23.66
C ASN A 208 9.05 0.34 23.24
N ARG A 209 10.19 -0.36 23.40
CA ARG A 209 11.49 0.17 22.96
C ARG A 209 11.55 0.44 21.47
N ALA A 210 11.04 -0.49 20.67
CA ALA A 210 11.00 -0.35 19.22
C ALA A 210 10.08 0.82 18.79
N MET A 211 8.87 0.90 19.36
CA MET A 211 7.93 1.98 19.08
C MET A 211 8.52 3.35 19.42
N ARG A 212 9.13 3.50 20.59
CA ARG A 212 9.80 4.75 20.98
C ARG A 212 10.98 5.09 20.05
N LYS A 213 11.80 4.08 19.71
CA LYS A 213 12.96 4.27 18.82
C LYS A 213 12.57 4.71 17.41
N TYR A 214 11.56 4.08 16.82
CA TYR A 214 11.23 4.26 15.42
C TYR A 214 10.05 5.20 15.15
N LEU A 215 9.12 5.33 16.11
CA LEU A 215 7.89 6.11 15.94
C LEU A 215 7.72 7.23 16.98
N ASN A 216 8.67 7.35 17.92
CA ASN A 216 8.65 8.32 18.99
C ASN A 216 7.33 8.34 19.81
N CYS A 217 6.67 7.20 19.90
CA CYS A 217 5.43 7.04 20.67
C CYS A 217 5.35 5.66 21.34
N THR A 218 4.43 5.51 22.27
CA THR A 218 4.09 4.21 22.87
C THR A 218 3.08 3.46 21.97
N PRO A 219 2.96 2.12 22.12
CA PRO A 219 1.91 1.35 21.44
C PRO A 219 0.50 1.88 21.72
N THR A 220 0.22 2.27 22.96
CA THR A 220 -1.08 2.81 23.38
C THR A 220 -1.39 4.14 22.68
N GLU A 221 -0.41 5.05 22.62
CA GLU A 221 -0.56 6.32 21.90
C GLU A 221 -0.82 6.11 20.42
N TYR A 222 -0.09 5.18 19.80
CA TYR A 222 -0.27 4.84 18.38
C TYR A 222 -1.68 4.30 18.09
N ILE A 223 -2.13 3.33 18.90
CA ILE A 223 -3.45 2.71 18.76
C ILE A 223 -4.55 3.76 19.00
N ASN A 224 -4.44 4.57 20.06
CA ASN A 224 -5.42 5.60 20.34
C ASN A 224 -5.47 6.65 19.22
N GLY A 225 -4.34 7.04 18.65
CA GLY A 225 -4.31 7.92 17.49
C GLY A 225 -5.02 7.31 16.27
N ALA A 226 -4.87 6.01 16.03
CA ALA A 226 -5.59 5.32 14.95
C ALA A 226 -7.11 5.22 15.25
N ARG A 227 -7.50 4.90 16.47
CA ARG A 227 -8.90 4.88 16.94
C ARG A 227 -9.58 6.24 16.77
N LEU A 228 -8.91 7.32 17.12
CA LEU A 228 -9.44 8.67 16.98
C LEU A 228 -9.64 9.08 15.53
N ARG A 229 -8.72 8.70 14.62
CA ARG A 229 -8.90 8.93 13.17
C ARG A 229 -10.09 8.13 12.60
N TYR A 230 -10.27 6.90 13.05
CA TYR A 230 -11.41 6.08 12.65
C TYR A 230 -12.72 6.67 13.21
N ALA A 231 -12.74 7.09 14.47
CA ALA A 231 -13.88 7.78 15.07
C ALA A 231 -14.26 9.08 14.33
N LYS A 232 -13.26 9.86 13.93
CA LYS A 232 -13.45 11.07 13.11
C LYS A 232 -14.19 10.76 11.80
N TRP A 233 -13.81 9.68 11.13
CA TRP A 233 -14.50 9.23 9.92
C TRP A 233 -15.94 8.79 10.21
N LEU A 234 -16.18 7.98 11.25
CA LEU A 234 -17.52 7.54 11.64
C LEU A 234 -18.45 8.71 12.01
N LEU A 235 -17.91 9.72 12.70
CA LEU A 235 -18.67 10.94 13.03
C LEU A 235 -19.18 11.68 11.80
N ALA A 236 -18.40 11.70 10.73
CA ALA A 236 -18.76 12.38 9.49
C ALA A 236 -19.68 11.56 8.59
N THR A 237 -19.63 10.21 8.67
CA THR A 237 -20.23 9.33 7.65
C THR A 237 -21.26 8.33 8.18
N SER A 238 -21.55 8.33 9.49
CA SER A 238 -22.51 7.42 10.08
C SER A 238 -23.51 8.11 11.01
N SER A 239 -24.65 7.45 11.24
CA SER A 239 -25.66 7.87 12.20
C SER A 239 -25.45 7.34 13.62
N PHE A 240 -24.36 6.57 13.87
CA PHE A 240 -24.05 6.06 15.21
C PHE A 240 -23.90 7.20 16.20
N SER A 241 -24.41 7.04 17.42
CA SER A 241 -24.20 7.99 18.50
C SER A 241 -22.72 8.11 18.87
N THR A 242 -22.34 9.17 19.55
CA THR A 242 -20.98 9.35 20.03
C THR A 242 -20.55 8.22 20.98
N GLY A 243 -21.48 7.68 21.75
CA GLY A 243 -21.26 6.53 22.61
C GLY A 243 -20.94 5.25 21.82
N GLU A 244 -21.80 4.92 20.84
CA GLU A 244 -21.57 3.77 19.96
C GLU A 244 -20.24 3.88 19.21
N ILE A 245 -19.90 5.07 18.69
CA ILE A 245 -18.59 5.29 18.04
C ILE A 245 -17.43 5.07 19.00
N SER A 246 -17.56 5.53 20.26
CA SER A 246 -16.54 5.28 21.28
C SER A 246 -16.31 3.77 21.45
N GLU A 247 -17.37 2.99 21.58
CA GLU A 247 -17.32 1.53 21.73
C GLU A 247 -16.77 0.84 20.48
N ILE A 248 -17.27 1.16 19.29
CA ILE A 248 -16.80 0.63 17.98
C ILE A 248 -15.31 0.85 17.81
N CYS A 249 -14.81 2.01 18.25
CA CYS A 249 -13.38 2.32 18.19
C CYS A 249 -12.57 1.66 19.33
N GLY A 250 -13.20 0.97 20.27
CA GLY A 250 -12.56 0.25 21.37
C GLY A 250 -12.16 1.13 22.56
N PHE A 251 -12.81 2.28 22.74
CA PHE A 251 -12.67 3.06 23.98
C PHE A 251 -13.66 2.54 25.00
N SER A 252 -13.16 2.20 26.19
CA SER A 252 -13.97 1.71 27.32
C SER A 252 -14.65 2.83 28.12
N ASP A 253 -14.27 4.09 27.90
CA ASP A 253 -14.73 5.25 28.65
C ASP A 253 -15.03 6.43 27.71
N LEU A 254 -16.31 6.78 27.61
CA LEU A 254 -16.78 7.88 26.76
C LEU A 254 -16.21 9.25 27.16
N PRO A 255 -16.14 9.65 28.44
CA PRO A 255 -15.44 10.86 28.85
C PRO A 255 -13.98 10.92 28.42
N TYR A 256 -13.26 9.79 28.56
CA TYR A 256 -11.87 9.69 28.09
C TYR A 256 -11.78 9.86 26.57
N PHE A 257 -12.64 9.20 25.81
CA PHE A 257 -12.73 9.34 24.36
C PHE A 257 -12.95 10.81 23.95
N CYS A 258 -13.98 11.46 24.54
CA CYS A 258 -14.31 12.86 24.20
C CYS A 258 -13.14 13.81 24.49
N ARG A 259 -12.46 13.62 25.61
CA ARG A 259 -11.27 14.41 25.95
C ARG A 259 -10.15 14.19 24.94
N LYS A 260 -9.82 12.93 24.61
CA LYS A 260 -8.77 12.58 23.68
C LYS A 260 -9.07 13.03 22.25
N PHE A 261 -10.34 12.98 21.85
CA PHE A 261 -10.77 13.50 20.56
C PHE A 261 -10.57 15.03 20.48
N LYS A 262 -10.97 15.74 21.52
CA LYS A 262 -10.77 17.20 21.59
C LYS A 262 -9.29 17.57 21.59
N GLU A 263 -8.46 16.84 22.35
CA GLU A 263 -6.99 17.03 22.35
C GLU A 263 -6.37 16.84 20.96
N ALA A 264 -6.89 15.86 20.17
CA ALA A 264 -6.33 15.51 18.87
C ALA A 264 -6.83 16.39 17.72
N PHE A 265 -8.04 16.95 17.80
CA PHE A 265 -8.70 17.64 16.67
C PHE A 265 -9.22 19.03 17.01
N ASP A 266 -8.92 19.56 18.19
CA ASP A 266 -9.37 20.87 18.69
C ASP A 266 -10.90 21.08 18.68
N SER A 267 -11.68 19.98 18.57
CA SER A 267 -13.13 19.98 18.50
C SER A 267 -13.70 18.79 19.27
N THR A 268 -14.86 18.97 19.92
CA THR A 268 -15.55 17.83 20.55
C THR A 268 -16.16 16.91 19.46
N PRO A 269 -16.37 15.61 19.75
CA PRO A 269 -17.03 14.71 18.80
C PRO A 269 -18.38 15.24 18.29
N SER A 270 -19.19 15.82 19.17
CA SER A 270 -20.50 16.35 18.80
C SER A 270 -20.41 17.61 17.93
N ALA A 271 -19.46 18.52 18.26
CA ALA A 271 -19.22 19.70 17.43
C ALA A 271 -18.67 19.30 16.04
N TYR A 272 -17.74 18.36 16.01
CA TYR A 272 -17.20 17.83 14.75
C TYR A 272 -18.30 17.20 13.88
N ARG A 273 -19.19 16.40 14.47
CA ARG A 273 -20.34 15.87 13.75
C ARG A 273 -21.22 16.97 13.18
N SER A 274 -21.59 17.95 13.97
CA SER A 274 -22.45 19.06 13.56
C SER A 274 -21.89 19.81 12.35
N GLU A 275 -20.57 19.93 12.27
CA GLU A 275 -19.86 20.65 11.21
C GLU A 275 -19.66 19.81 9.94
N TYR A 276 -19.33 18.52 10.10
CA TYR A 276 -18.84 17.68 8.99
C TYR A 276 -19.74 16.49 8.64
N SER A 277 -20.88 16.30 9.31
CA SER A 277 -21.78 15.19 8.99
C SER A 277 -22.37 15.36 7.58
N GLN A 278 -22.19 14.33 6.76
CA GLN A 278 -22.82 14.23 5.44
C GLN A 278 -24.22 13.62 5.51
N ILE A 279 -24.64 13.19 6.69
CA ILE A 279 -25.97 12.58 6.92
C ILE A 279 -26.83 13.61 7.63
N PRO A 280 -28.03 13.92 7.12
CA PRO A 280 -28.98 14.81 7.82
C PRO A 280 -29.26 14.25 9.22
N ILE A 281 -29.08 15.07 10.26
CA ILE A 281 -29.48 14.74 11.62
C ILE A 281 -31.00 14.94 11.67
N THR A 282 -31.76 13.85 11.61
CA THR A 282 -33.23 13.83 11.82
C THR A 282 -33.55 13.87 13.30
#